data_df72c791220ec4f613ef7fd9c27c3b71
#
_entry.id   df72c791220ec4f613ef7fd9c27c3b71
#
_cell.length_a   1.000
_cell.length_b   1.000
_cell.length_c   1.000
_cell.angle_alpha   90.00
_cell.angle_beta   90.00
_cell.angle_gamma   90.00
#
_symmetry.space_group_name_H-M   'P 1'
#
loop_
_entity.id
_entity.type
_entity.pdbx_description
1 polymer ?
#
loop_
_entity_poly.entity_id
_entity_poly.type
_entity_poly.pdbx_seq_one_letter_code
_entity_poly.pdbx_strand_id
1 'polypeptide(L)'
;PKTVQMALDYNRDIKNSQYALKKAEYAINQAQAGKKPTVDYNFGAQRSRATDAATYSRAASLMGGANSVSNAFSNGISVNIPLYTGGLVEGQIDVAKLGKTNAQEEILRVEQATKYSAIQGYYGLLAYQELQGVYHEAVDNLQGHLDNVQAQYNVGTKARVDVLSSDVSLANAK
;
A
#
# COMPACT_ATOMS: atom_id res chain seq x y z
N PRO A 1 4.81 -4.09 -27.29
CA PRO A 1 6.23 -4.24 -27.03
C PRO A 1 6.46 -5.11 -25.81
N LYS A 2 7.49 -5.93 -25.85
CA LYS A 2 7.81 -6.96 -24.86
C LYS A 2 7.92 -6.40 -23.42
N THR A 3 8.46 -5.20 -23.29
CA THR A 3 8.60 -4.50 -22.00
C THR A 3 7.27 -4.25 -21.29
N VAL A 4 6.23 -3.85 -22.03
CA VAL A 4 4.90 -3.61 -21.49
C VAL A 4 4.26 -4.92 -21.02
N GLN A 5 4.40 -5.99 -21.78
CA GLN A 5 3.91 -7.32 -21.37
C GLN A 5 4.58 -7.80 -20.09
N MET A 6 5.91 -7.71 -20.03
CA MET A 6 6.64 -8.06 -18.80
C MET A 6 6.21 -7.23 -17.60
N ALA A 7 5.98 -5.92 -17.79
CA ALA A 7 5.48 -5.05 -16.73
C ALA A 7 4.09 -5.50 -16.23
N LEU A 8 3.17 -5.88 -17.12
CA LEU A 8 1.84 -6.36 -16.76
C LEU A 8 1.88 -7.71 -16.01
N ASP A 9 2.73 -8.63 -16.45
CA ASP A 9 2.80 -9.98 -15.87
C ASP A 9 3.41 -9.98 -14.46
N TYR A 10 4.37 -9.09 -14.21
CA TYR A 10 5.13 -9.10 -12.96
C TYR A 10 4.74 -7.98 -11.97
N ASN A 11 3.85 -7.06 -12.36
CA ASN A 11 3.46 -5.96 -11.48
C ASN A 11 2.66 -6.48 -10.26
N ARG A 12 3.10 -6.05 -9.06
CA ARG A 12 2.46 -6.42 -7.81
C ARG A 12 1.13 -5.70 -7.60
N ASP A 13 0.98 -4.49 -8.14
CA ASP A 13 -0.24 -3.71 -7.97
C ASP A 13 -1.42 -4.34 -8.73
N ILE A 14 -1.16 -4.95 -9.89
CA ILE A 14 -2.16 -5.72 -10.63
C ILE A 14 -2.60 -6.94 -9.81
N LYS A 15 -1.67 -7.66 -9.19
CA LYS A 15 -2.00 -8.79 -8.31
C LYS A 15 -2.79 -8.34 -7.08
N ASN A 16 -2.42 -7.21 -6.48
CA ASN A 16 -3.13 -6.62 -5.35
C ASN A 16 -4.57 -6.23 -5.73
N SER A 17 -4.77 -5.62 -6.90
CA SER A 17 -6.12 -5.28 -7.39
C SER A 17 -6.97 -6.53 -7.67
N GLN A 18 -6.38 -7.61 -8.18
CA GLN A 18 -7.06 -8.90 -8.32
C GLN A 18 -7.49 -9.50 -6.96
N TYR A 19 -6.63 -9.38 -5.93
CA TYR A 19 -7.02 -9.78 -4.57
C TYR A 19 -8.10 -8.87 -3.97
N ALA A 20 -8.06 -7.57 -4.29
CA ALA A 20 -9.12 -6.65 -3.90
C ALA A 20 -10.47 -7.01 -4.54
N LEU A 21 -10.49 -7.46 -5.80
CA LEU A 21 -11.69 -7.99 -6.45
C LEU A 21 -12.21 -9.23 -5.71
N LYS A 22 -11.35 -10.20 -5.39
CA LYS A 22 -11.76 -11.38 -4.60
C LYS A 22 -12.33 -10.99 -3.23
N LYS A 23 -11.71 -10.01 -2.57
CA LYS A 23 -12.21 -9.46 -1.30
C LYS A 23 -13.62 -8.86 -1.47
N ALA A 24 -13.86 -8.12 -2.55
CA ALA A 24 -15.18 -7.57 -2.85
C ALA A 24 -16.22 -8.66 -3.14
N GLU A 25 -15.84 -9.78 -3.77
CA GLU A 25 -16.71 -10.93 -3.96
C GLU A 25 -17.11 -11.59 -2.62
N TYR A 26 -16.17 -11.75 -1.71
CA TYR A 26 -16.47 -12.24 -0.36
C TYR A 26 -17.31 -11.25 0.46
N ALA A 27 -17.17 -9.95 0.22
CA ALA A 27 -18.03 -8.95 0.87
C ALA A 27 -19.51 -9.09 0.48
N ILE A 28 -19.81 -9.55 -0.76
CA ILE A 28 -21.19 -9.88 -1.17
C ILE A 28 -21.71 -11.06 -0.34
N ASN A 29 -20.90 -12.11 -0.20
CA ASN A 29 -21.27 -13.28 0.62
C ASN A 29 -21.49 -12.89 2.09
N GLN A 30 -20.66 -11.99 2.62
CA GLN A 30 -20.79 -11.45 3.97
C GLN A 30 -22.09 -10.66 4.13
N ALA A 31 -22.42 -9.79 3.17
CA ALA A 31 -23.69 -9.05 3.17
C ALA A 31 -24.90 -10.00 3.10
N GLN A 32 -24.83 -11.06 2.28
CA GLN A 32 -25.87 -12.08 2.18
C GLN A 32 -26.03 -12.89 3.48
N ALA A 33 -24.97 -13.02 4.27
CA ALA A 33 -25.04 -13.69 5.57
C ALA A 33 -25.97 -12.97 6.56
N GLY A 34 -26.20 -11.66 6.36
CA GLY A 34 -27.19 -10.90 7.14
C GLY A 34 -28.65 -11.40 6.99
N LYS A 35 -28.93 -12.24 5.99
CA LYS A 35 -30.24 -12.92 5.83
C LYS A 35 -30.30 -14.30 6.51
N LYS A 36 -29.17 -14.80 7.01
CA LYS A 36 -29.09 -16.15 7.58
C LYS A 36 -29.28 -16.10 9.10
N PRO A 37 -29.75 -17.19 9.71
CA PRO A 37 -29.76 -17.33 11.16
C PRO A 37 -28.32 -17.24 11.73
N THR A 38 -28.17 -16.51 12.84
CA THR A 38 -26.96 -16.51 13.65
C THR A 38 -27.19 -17.34 14.92
N VAL A 39 -26.20 -18.12 15.30
CA VAL A 39 -26.19 -18.91 16.53
C VAL A 39 -25.00 -18.45 17.35
N ASP A 40 -25.29 -17.89 18.52
CA ASP A 40 -24.26 -17.38 19.43
C ASP A 40 -24.25 -18.23 20.71
N TYR A 41 -23.08 -18.66 21.13
CA TYR A 41 -22.86 -19.27 22.44
C TYR A 41 -22.09 -18.31 23.32
N ASN A 42 -22.70 -17.96 24.47
CA ASN A 42 -22.12 -17.05 25.45
C ASN A 42 -21.79 -17.83 26.73
N PHE A 43 -20.56 -17.75 27.16
CA PHE A 43 -20.12 -18.25 28.45
C PHE A 43 -19.56 -17.07 29.27
N GLY A 44 -20.06 -16.89 30.49
CA GLY A 44 -19.60 -15.89 31.43
C GLY A 44 -19.23 -16.53 32.76
N ALA A 45 -18.09 -16.17 33.33
CA ALA A 45 -17.71 -16.52 34.68
C ALA A 45 -17.39 -15.22 35.42
N GLN A 46 -18.11 -14.94 36.46
CA GLN A 46 -17.93 -13.74 37.29
C GLN A 46 -17.70 -14.15 38.76
N ARG A 47 -16.66 -13.60 39.34
CA ARG A 47 -16.41 -13.68 40.78
C ARG A 47 -16.52 -12.28 41.37
N SER A 48 -17.50 -12.09 42.22
CA SER A 48 -17.65 -10.85 42.97
C SER A 48 -17.34 -11.07 44.49
N ARG A 49 -16.65 -10.11 45.02
CA ARG A 49 -16.39 -10.03 46.49
C ARG A 49 -17.03 -8.75 47.00
N ALA A 50 -17.89 -8.86 48.00
CA ALA A 50 -18.38 -7.66 48.68
C ALA A 50 -17.20 -6.96 49.37
N THR A 51 -16.98 -5.69 49.05
CA THR A 51 -15.99 -4.84 49.75
C THR A 51 -16.56 -4.33 51.07
N ASP A 52 -15.71 -4.20 52.07
CA ASP A 52 -16.05 -3.94 53.48
C ASP A 52 -16.97 -2.76 53.74
N ALA A 53 -17.08 -1.78 52.85
CA ALA A 53 -17.96 -0.62 53.00
C ALA A 53 -19.46 -0.96 53.05
N ALA A 54 -19.89 -2.09 52.42
CA ALA A 54 -21.28 -2.54 52.45
C ALA A 54 -21.56 -3.54 53.59
N THR A 55 -20.51 -4.08 54.21
CA THR A 55 -20.61 -5.15 55.22
C THR A 55 -20.65 -4.62 56.65
N TYR A 56 -20.38 -3.36 56.88
CA TYR A 56 -20.38 -2.73 58.19
C TYR A 56 -21.75 -2.27 58.72
N SER A 57 -22.83 -2.69 58.10
CA SER A 57 -24.11 -2.59 58.80
C SER A 57 -24.17 -3.65 59.92
N ARG A 58 -24.24 -3.20 61.14
CA ARG A 58 -24.31 -4.02 62.34
C ARG A 58 -25.34 -5.16 62.30
N ALA A 59 -26.33 -5.04 61.42
CA ALA A 59 -27.35 -6.05 61.11
C ALA A 59 -26.81 -7.23 60.27
N ALA A 60 -25.89 -7.00 59.32
CA ALA A 60 -25.29 -8.05 58.50
C ALA A 60 -24.29 -8.91 59.27
N SER A 61 -23.64 -8.32 60.30
CA SER A 61 -22.71 -9.03 61.19
C SER A 61 -23.42 -10.04 62.11
N LEU A 62 -24.66 -9.76 62.49
CA LEU A 62 -25.45 -10.66 63.30
C LEU A 62 -26.09 -11.82 62.59
N MET A 63 -26.12 -11.76 61.22
CA MET A 63 -26.66 -12.83 60.37
C MET A 63 -25.58 -13.68 59.67
N GLY A 64 -24.31 -13.60 60.09
CA GLY A 64 -23.25 -14.48 59.59
C GLY A 64 -22.76 -14.14 58.19
N GLY A 65 -23.03 -12.96 57.65
CA GLY A 65 -22.77 -12.58 56.25
C GLY A 65 -21.45 -11.84 55.99
N ALA A 66 -20.44 -12.01 56.85
CA ALA A 66 -19.11 -11.45 56.56
C ALA A 66 -18.35 -12.29 55.55
N ASN A 67 -17.98 -11.72 54.45
CA ASN A 67 -17.18 -12.31 53.34
C ASN A 67 -17.97 -13.21 52.35
N SER A 68 -19.05 -12.72 51.81
CA SER A 68 -19.68 -13.43 50.68
C SER A 68 -18.88 -13.26 49.40
N VAL A 69 -18.08 -14.24 49.04
CA VAL A 69 -17.57 -14.38 47.70
C VAL A 69 -18.65 -15.09 46.89
N SER A 70 -19.17 -14.41 45.86
CA SER A 70 -20.15 -15.00 44.95
C SER A 70 -19.44 -15.36 43.64
N ASN A 71 -19.57 -16.60 43.24
CA ASN A 71 -19.14 -17.08 41.92
C ASN A 71 -20.41 -17.30 41.08
N ALA A 72 -20.55 -16.56 40.00
CA ALA A 72 -21.65 -16.73 39.08
C ALA A 72 -21.10 -17.29 37.76
N PHE A 73 -21.67 -18.38 37.29
CA PHE A 73 -21.41 -18.94 35.97
C PHE A 73 -22.69 -18.83 35.15
N SER A 74 -22.56 -18.25 33.98
CA SER A 74 -23.66 -18.16 33.00
C SER A 74 -23.23 -18.78 31.71
N ASN A 75 -24.09 -19.57 31.12
CA ASN A 75 -23.96 -20.05 29.76
C ASN A 75 -25.30 -19.91 29.07
N GLY A 76 -25.26 -19.64 27.77
CA GLY A 76 -26.47 -19.46 26.98
C GLY A 76 -26.20 -19.66 25.50
N ILE A 77 -27.17 -20.23 24.82
CA ILE A 77 -27.19 -20.31 23.36
C ILE A 77 -28.34 -19.41 22.91
N SER A 78 -28.05 -18.46 22.02
CA SER A 78 -29.03 -17.61 21.39
C SER A 78 -29.05 -17.86 19.87
N VAL A 79 -30.26 -17.97 19.30
CA VAL A 79 -30.46 -18.08 17.86
C VAL A 79 -31.25 -16.85 17.43
N ASN A 80 -30.67 -16.06 16.53
CA ASN A 80 -31.33 -14.88 15.98
C ASN A 80 -31.61 -15.09 14.49
N ILE A 81 -32.86 -14.93 14.08
CA ILE A 81 -33.32 -15.10 12.71
C ILE A 81 -33.99 -13.79 12.27
N PRO A 82 -33.37 -13.01 11.39
CA PRO A 82 -34.00 -11.79 10.88
C PRO A 82 -35.09 -12.15 9.88
N LEU A 83 -36.34 -11.93 10.26
CA LEU A 83 -37.51 -12.18 9.39
C LEU A 83 -37.77 -11.03 8.43
N TYR A 84 -37.56 -9.80 8.88
CA TYR A 84 -37.71 -8.59 8.09
C TYR A 84 -36.80 -7.48 8.59
N THR A 85 -36.04 -6.86 7.68
CA THR A 85 -35.02 -5.84 7.99
C THR A 85 -35.33 -4.47 7.36
N GLY A 86 -36.54 -4.28 6.80
CA GLY A 86 -36.91 -3.02 6.16
C GLY A 86 -36.08 -2.63 4.95
N GLY A 87 -35.47 -3.60 4.24
CA GLY A 87 -34.58 -3.35 3.09
C GLY A 87 -33.12 -3.06 3.44
N LEU A 88 -32.76 -3.05 4.74
CA LEU A 88 -31.37 -2.77 5.16
C LEU A 88 -30.36 -3.79 4.58
N VAL A 89 -30.67 -5.07 4.68
CA VAL A 89 -29.79 -6.14 4.19
C VAL A 89 -29.73 -6.15 2.68
N GLU A 90 -30.85 -5.90 2.00
CA GLU A 90 -30.91 -5.75 0.55
C GLU A 90 -30.01 -4.59 0.08
N GLY A 91 -30.12 -3.43 0.72
CA GLY A 91 -29.27 -2.27 0.45
C GLY A 91 -27.78 -2.56 0.67
N GLN A 92 -27.44 -3.29 1.74
CA GLN A 92 -26.05 -3.71 1.98
C GLN A 92 -25.52 -4.65 0.89
N ILE A 93 -26.35 -5.57 0.40
CA ILE A 93 -25.99 -6.47 -0.71
C ILE A 93 -25.74 -5.66 -1.98
N ASP A 94 -26.59 -4.67 -2.28
CA ASP A 94 -26.43 -3.86 -3.49
C ASP A 94 -25.19 -2.94 -3.40
N VAL A 95 -24.90 -2.37 -2.25
CA VAL A 95 -23.63 -1.67 -2.00
C VAL A 95 -22.43 -2.59 -2.22
N ALA A 96 -22.49 -3.83 -1.73
CA ALA A 96 -21.42 -4.80 -1.93
C ALA A 96 -21.24 -5.19 -3.41
N LYS A 97 -22.34 -5.30 -4.18
CA LYS A 97 -22.28 -5.56 -5.64
C LYS A 97 -21.63 -4.39 -6.38
N LEU A 98 -22.01 -3.15 -6.05
CA LEU A 98 -21.36 -1.95 -6.61
C LEU A 98 -19.87 -1.89 -6.24
N GLY A 99 -19.52 -2.29 -5.02
CA GLY A 99 -18.13 -2.44 -4.58
C GLY A 99 -17.34 -3.43 -5.44
N LYS A 100 -17.96 -4.56 -5.87
CA LYS A 100 -17.34 -5.48 -6.83
C LYS A 100 -17.13 -4.83 -8.19
N THR A 101 -18.10 -4.10 -8.72
CA THR A 101 -17.96 -3.38 -9.99
C THR A 101 -16.82 -2.36 -9.92
N ASN A 102 -16.76 -1.57 -8.83
CA ASN A 102 -15.65 -0.64 -8.61
C ASN A 102 -14.28 -1.35 -8.58
N ALA A 103 -14.19 -2.52 -7.95
CA ALA A 103 -12.95 -3.29 -7.92
C ALA A 103 -12.55 -3.82 -9.31
N GLN A 104 -13.51 -4.13 -10.19
CA GLN A 104 -13.26 -4.51 -11.59
C GLN A 104 -12.69 -3.33 -12.39
N GLU A 105 -13.30 -2.16 -12.28
CA GLU A 105 -12.80 -0.94 -12.93
C GLU A 105 -11.41 -0.52 -12.40
N GLU A 106 -11.15 -0.74 -11.12
CA GLU A 106 -9.84 -0.46 -10.52
C GLU A 106 -8.73 -1.34 -11.12
N ILE A 107 -9.00 -2.60 -11.46
CA ILE A 107 -8.03 -3.44 -12.18
C ILE A 107 -7.67 -2.80 -13.52
N LEU A 108 -8.65 -2.36 -14.30
CA LEU A 108 -8.42 -1.72 -15.59
C LEU A 108 -7.60 -0.43 -15.43
N ARG A 109 -7.91 0.37 -14.40
CA ARG A 109 -7.16 1.59 -14.09
C ARG A 109 -5.69 1.29 -13.77
N VAL A 110 -5.44 0.29 -12.93
CA VAL A 110 -4.07 -0.12 -12.55
C VAL A 110 -3.31 -0.67 -13.74
N GLU A 111 -3.95 -1.47 -14.61
CA GLU A 111 -3.33 -1.96 -15.85
C GLU A 111 -2.93 -0.81 -16.79
N GLN A 112 -3.80 0.19 -16.97
CA GLN A 112 -3.50 1.35 -17.79
C GLN A 112 -2.36 2.18 -17.20
N ALA A 113 -2.36 2.41 -15.90
CA ALA A 113 -1.29 3.11 -15.21
C ALA A 113 0.05 2.38 -15.34
N THR A 114 0.04 1.06 -15.22
CA THR A 114 1.25 0.22 -15.40
C THR A 114 1.78 0.30 -16.82
N LYS A 115 0.90 0.24 -17.84
CA LYS A 115 1.26 0.41 -19.26
C LYS A 115 1.91 1.78 -19.49
N TYR A 116 1.29 2.84 -18.97
CA TYR A 116 1.80 4.19 -19.10
C TYR A 116 3.20 4.34 -18.47
N SER A 117 3.38 3.87 -17.24
CA SER A 117 4.66 3.93 -16.54
C SER A 117 5.76 3.13 -17.26
N ALA A 118 5.42 1.96 -17.79
CA ALA A 118 6.37 1.15 -18.56
C ALA A 118 6.80 1.83 -19.86
N ILE A 119 5.87 2.48 -20.57
CA ILE A 119 6.15 3.24 -21.76
C ILE A 119 7.03 4.46 -21.45
N GLN A 120 6.65 5.22 -20.41
CA GLN A 120 7.41 6.39 -19.98
C GLN A 120 8.84 6.02 -19.56
N GLY A 121 9.01 4.93 -18.79
CA GLY A 121 10.32 4.44 -18.41
C GLY A 121 11.17 3.99 -19.59
N TYR A 122 10.56 3.33 -20.56
CA TYR A 122 11.26 2.90 -21.78
C TYR A 122 11.77 4.09 -22.61
N TYR A 123 10.92 5.07 -22.87
CA TYR A 123 11.35 6.28 -23.59
C TYR A 123 12.34 7.13 -22.82
N GLY A 124 12.19 7.17 -21.47
CA GLY A 124 13.18 7.80 -20.61
C GLY A 124 14.56 7.16 -20.74
N LEU A 125 14.62 5.82 -20.77
CA LEU A 125 15.88 5.10 -20.97
C LEU A 125 16.50 5.41 -22.33
N LEU A 126 15.70 5.43 -23.40
CA LEU A 126 16.18 5.80 -24.73
C LEU A 126 16.75 7.22 -24.75
N ALA A 127 16.05 8.18 -24.14
CA ALA A 127 16.53 9.55 -24.06
C ALA A 127 17.87 9.67 -23.31
N TYR A 128 18.05 8.91 -22.22
CA TYR A 128 19.33 8.86 -21.52
C TYR A 128 20.45 8.20 -22.32
N GLN A 129 20.14 7.18 -23.13
CA GLN A 129 21.13 6.56 -24.04
C GLN A 129 21.60 7.56 -25.12
N GLU A 130 20.68 8.30 -25.72
CA GLU A 130 21.05 9.34 -26.68
C GLU A 130 21.85 10.48 -26.03
N LEU A 131 21.45 10.90 -24.84
CA LEU A 131 22.15 11.92 -24.07
C LEU A 131 23.58 11.47 -23.71
N GLN A 132 23.77 10.21 -23.36
CA GLN A 132 25.09 9.63 -23.11
C GLN A 132 25.99 9.74 -24.35
N GLY A 133 25.43 9.47 -25.55
CA GLY A 133 26.14 9.63 -26.81
C GLY A 133 26.61 11.09 -27.03
N VAL A 134 25.72 12.04 -26.77
CA VAL A 134 26.06 13.48 -26.88
C VAL A 134 27.15 13.91 -25.92
N TYR A 135 27.10 13.44 -24.66
CA TYR A 135 28.17 13.74 -23.69
C TYR A 135 29.50 13.11 -24.08
N HIS A 136 29.49 11.91 -24.64
CA HIS A 136 30.71 11.25 -25.10
C HIS A 136 31.36 12.06 -26.24
N GLU A 137 30.55 12.47 -27.24
CA GLU A 137 31.02 13.33 -28.33
C GLU A 137 31.54 14.68 -27.83
N ALA A 138 30.89 15.29 -26.82
CA ALA A 138 31.36 16.54 -26.22
C ALA A 138 32.73 16.37 -25.54
N VAL A 139 32.95 15.27 -24.83
CA VAL A 139 34.26 14.95 -24.22
C VAL A 139 35.34 14.75 -25.30
N ASP A 140 35.04 13.99 -26.36
CA ASP A 140 35.96 13.76 -27.47
C ASP A 140 36.33 15.07 -28.18
N ASN A 141 35.37 15.97 -28.40
CA ASN A 141 35.59 17.29 -28.99
C ASN A 141 36.47 18.17 -28.09
N LEU A 142 36.23 18.17 -26.78
CA LEU A 142 37.05 18.93 -25.81
C LEU A 142 38.46 18.35 -25.68
N GLN A 143 38.61 17.04 -25.78
CA GLN A 143 39.95 16.40 -25.83
C GLN A 143 40.71 16.84 -27.07
N GLY A 144 40.09 16.80 -28.26
CA GLY A 144 40.70 17.25 -29.49
C GLY A 144 41.03 18.75 -29.47
N HIS A 145 40.18 19.56 -28.79
CA HIS A 145 40.45 20.98 -28.59
C HIS A 145 41.69 21.18 -27.69
N LEU A 146 41.79 20.46 -26.58
CA LEU A 146 42.96 20.50 -25.68
C LEU A 146 44.26 20.11 -26.42
N ASP A 147 44.22 19.03 -27.22
CA ASP A 147 45.37 18.56 -28.00
C ASP A 147 45.86 19.64 -29.00
N ASN A 148 44.91 20.32 -29.68
CA ASN A 148 45.21 21.42 -30.59
C ASN A 148 45.83 22.63 -29.88
N VAL A 149 45.26 23.04 -28.73
CA VAL A 149 45.74 24.17 -27.94
C VAL A 149 47.15 23.84 -27.37
N GLN A 150 47.38 22.60 -26.93
CA GLN A 150 48.67 22.12 -26.47
C GLN A 150 49.71 22.15 -27.59
N ALA A 151 49.38 21.73 -28.82
CA ALA A 151 50.27 21.83 -29.97
C ALA A 151 50.62 23.28 -30.31
N GLN A 152 49.66 24.20 -30.27
CA GLN A 152 49.87 25.64 -30.47
C GLN A 152 50.75 26.29 -29.38
N TYR A 153 50.58 25.85 -28.13
CA TYR A 153 51.47 26.27 -27.04
C TYR A 153 52.93 25.83 -27.26
N ASN A 154 53.12 24.59 -27.72
CA ASN A 154 54.45 24.03 -27.96
C ASN A 154 55.23 24.78 -29.07
N VAL A 155 54.52 25.36 -30.06
CA VAL A 155 55.12 26.23 -31.10
C VAL A 155 55.14 27.70 -30.75
N GLY A 156 54.67 28.09 -29.55
CA GLY A 156 54.75 29.44 -29.00
C GLY A 156 53.64 30.39 -29.47
N THR A 157 52.54 29.90 -30.11
CA THR A 157 51.43 30.68 -30.61
C THR A 157 50.28 30.88 -29.61
N LYS A 158 50.27 30.09 -28.52
CA LYS A 158 49.26 30.18 -27.45
C LYS A 158 49.90 30.32 -26.07
N ALA A 159 49.19 30.92 -25.12
CA ALA A 159 49.66 31.06 -23.75
C ALA A 159 49.33 29.80 -22.90
N ARG A 160 50.10 29.60 -21.81
CA ARG A 160 49.85 28.49 -20.89
C ARG A 160 48.46 28.53 -20.23
N VAL A 161 47.89 29.73 -20.05
CA VAL A 161 46.55 29.91 -19.49
C VAL A 161 45.48 29.30 -20.38
N ASP A 162 45.66 29.30 -21.71
CA ASP A 162 44.73 28.75 -22.67
C ASP A 162 44.70 27.21 -22.57
N VAL A 163 45.87 26.58 -22.36
CA VAL A 163 45.97 25.12 -22.13
C VAL A 163 45.26 24.75 -20.83
N LEU A 164 45.55 25.49 -19.74
CA LEU A 164 44.92 25.23 -18.45
C LEU A 164 43.39 25.38 -18.50
N SER A 165 42.91 26.42 -19.19
CA SER A 165 41.45 26.62 -19.38
C SER A 165 40.77 25.50 -20.16
N SER A 166 41.46 24.98 -21.21
CA SER A 166 40.97 23.84 -21.99
C SER A 166 40.97 22.54 -21.17
N ASP A 167 41.99 22.31 -20.35
CA ASP A 167 42.09 21.16 -19.46
C ASP A 167 40.99 21.18 -18.40
N VAL A 168 40.72 22.33 -17.78
CA VAL A 168 39.61 22.50 -16.84
C VAL A 168 38.25 22.25 -17.52
N SER A 169 38.07 22.71 -18.77
CA SER A 169 36.85 22.49 -19.53
C SER A 169 36.65 20.99 -19.79
N LEU A 170 37.68 20.27 -20.15
CA LEU A 170 37.66 18.81 -20.36
C LEU A 170 37.39 18.07 -19.03
N ALA A 171 38.02 18.50 -17.93
CA ALA A 171 37.80 17.88 -16.61
C ALA A 171 36.38 18.07 -16.12
N ASN A 172 35.72 19.19 -16.42
CA ASN A 172 34.33 19.45 -16.06
C ASN A 172 33.31 18.67 -16.92
N ALA A 173 33.74 18.23 -18.12
CA ALA A 173 32.88 17.46 -19.02
C ALA A 173 32.94 15.93 -18.78
N LYS A 174 33.95 15.45 -18.08
CA LYS A 174 34.12 14.05 -17.67
C LYS A 174 33.36 13.75 -16.39
#